data_60933fb797bc8c8683e02b63925b43a8
#
_entry.id   60933fb797bc8c8683e02b63925b43a8
#
_cell.length_a   1.000
_cell.length_b   1.000
_cell.length_c   1.000
_cell.angle_alpha   90.00
_cell.angle_beta   90.00
_cell.angle_gamma   90.00
#
_symmetry.space_group_name_H-M   'P 1'
#
loop_
_entity.id
_entity.type
_entity.pdbx_description
1 polymer ?
#
loop_
_entity_poly.entity_id
_entity_poly.type
_entity_poly.pdbx_seq_one_letter_code
_entity_poly.pdbx_strand_id
1 'polypeptide(L)'
;MDNRLCPKCLSLERHRLLWLYLKEKTDFFTAPLKVLHFAPEQPFLKRFRALKNLDYTTADLDSPIADLHLDVTAIDQPSDTYDVVICNHVLEHVSDANKAFAEIKRILKPGGWAILLVPINPDVDTFEDPSVTDPKERERLFGQYDHVRQFGRDYAEVLRKAGFKVTEDRIYYEIPNEQRERMHLARRGEEIIYRCALS
;
A
#
# COMPACT_ATOMS: atom_id res chain seq x y z
N MET A 1 -8.82 21.31 7.54
CA MET A 1 -8.64 20.08 6.72
C MET A 1 -10.01 19.70 6.19
N ASP A 2 -10.29 20.07 4.97
CA ASP A 2 -11.65 20.02 4.48
C ASP A 2 -11.98 18.69 3.82
N ASN A 3 -12.97 17.96 4.41
CA ASN A 3 -13.76 16.87 3.80
C ASN A 3 -13.02 15.76 3.04
N ARG A 4 -11.85 15.34 3.50
CA ARG A 4 -11.10 14.24 2.86
C ARG A 4 -11.76 12.88 3.03
N LEU A 5 -12.34 12.63 4.21
CA LEU A 5 -13.05 11.40 4.50
C LEU A 5 -14.47 11.43 3.94
N CYS A 6 -14.79 10.47 3.07
CA CYS A 6 -16.17 10.31 2.61
C CYS A 6 -17.05 9.75 3.75
N PRO A 7 -18.10 10.47 4.21
CA PRO A 7 -18.91 10.00 5.34
C PRO A 7 -19.76 8.76 5.01
N LYS A 8 -19.96 8.46 3.72
CA LYS A 8 -20.75 7.32 3.28
C LYS A 8 -19.97 6.01 3.20
N CYS A 9 -18.71 6.08 2.73
CA CYS A 9 -17.91 4.88 2.50
C CYS A 9 -16.57 4.87 3.22
N LEU A 10 -16.29 5.90 4.01
CA LEU A 10 -15.08 6.09 4.80
C LEU A 10 -13.80 6.11 3.95
N SER A 11 -13.91 6.37 2.64
CA SER A 11 -12.72 6.47 1.78
C SER A 11 -12.01 7.80 1.99
N LEU A 12 -10.69 7.74 2.07
CA LEU A 12 -9.76 8.86 1.92
C LEU A 12 -9.36 9.02 0.44
N GLU A 13 -8.60 10.05 0.14
CA GLU A 13 -8.11 10.41 -1.20
C GLU A 13 -7.37 9.25 -1.86
N ARG A 14 -6.41 8.67 -1.16
CA ARG A 14 -5.58 7.53 -1.61
C ARG A 14 -6.42 6.30 -1.98
N HIS A 15 -7.51 6.03 -1.24
CA HIS A 15 -8.40 4.91 -1.55
C HIS A 15 -9.12 5.11 -2.88
N ARG A 16 -9.56 6.34 -3.16
CA ARG A 16 -10.26 6.66 -4.41
C ARG A 16 -9.31 6.61 -5.61
N LEU A 17 -8.07 7.08 -5.43
CA LEU A 17 -7.04 7.00 -6.46
C LEU A 17 -6.66 5.55 -6.75
N LEU A 18 -6.40 4.74 -5.70
CA LEU A 18 -6.09 3.31 -5.85
C LEU A 18 -7.25 2.56 -6.52
N TRP A 19 -8.51 2.85 -6.17
CA TRP A 19 -9.67 2.25 -6.82
C TRP A 19 -9.70 2.54 -8.33
N LEU A 20 -9.45 3.78 -8.73
CA LEU A 20 -9.39 4.16 -10.14
C LEU A 20 -8.24 3.46 -10.85
N TYR A 21 -7.07 3.42 -10.24
CA TYR A 21 -5.92 2.72 -10.78
C TYR A 21 -6.23 1.22 -11.03
N LEU A 22 -6.73 0.53 -10.02
CA LEU A 22 -7.09 -0.88 -10.13
C LEU A 22 -8.10 -1.13 -11.27
N LYS A 23 -9.05 -0.20 -11.45
CA LYS A 23 -10.09 -0.29 -12.46
C LYS A 23 -9.60 -0.01 -13.87
N GLU A 24 -8.76 1.02 -14.06
CA GLU A 24 -8.42 1.53 -15.38
C GLU A 24 -7.08 0.97 -15.92
N LYS A 25 -6.19 0.51 -15.01
CA LYS A 25 -4.80 0.14 -15.36
C LYS A 25 -4.48 -1.34 -15.09
N THR A 26 -5.42 -2.09 -14.53
CA THR A 26 -5.19 -3.51 -14.21
C THR A 26 -6.42 -4.36 -14.55
N ASP A 27 -6.24 -5.67 -14.50
CA ASP A 27 -7.31 -6.67 -14.65
C ASP A 27 -7.94 -7.10 -13.32
N PHE A 28 -7.69 -6.35 -12.23
CA PHE A 28 -8.09 -6.69 -10.85
C PHE A 28 -9.58 -7.03 -10.72
N PHE A 29 -10.44 -6.35 -11.46
CA PHE A 29 -11.90 -6.55 -11.39
C PHE A 29 -12.44 -7.60 -12.36
N THR A 30 -11.61 -8.17 -13.22
CA THR A 30 -12.04 -9.07 -14.29
C THR A 30 -11.34 -10.42 -14.31
N ALA A 31 -10.04 -10.46 -14.00
CA ALA A 31 -9.27 -11.71 -13.97
C ALA A 31 -9.53 -12.51 -12.70
N PRO A 32 -9.46 -13.84 -12.73
CA PRO A 32 -9.46 -14.67 -11.53
C PRO A 32 -8.13 -14.52 -10.79
N LEU A 33 -8.12 -13.81 -9.66
CA LEU A 33 -6.91 -13.48 -8.92
C LEU A 33 -7.00 -13.96 -7.47
N LYS A 34 -5.89 -14.51 -6.96
CA LYS A 34 -5.70 -14.76 -5.54
C LYS A 34 -4.99 -13.57 -4.92
N VAL A 35 -5.66 -12.92 -3.97
CA VAL A 35 -5.27 -11.62 -3.42
C VAL A 35 -5.02 -11.72 -1.92
N LEU A 36 -3.87 -11.22 -1.45
CA LEU A 36 -3.60 -10.97 -0.04
C LEU A 36 -3.58 -9.46 0.22
N HIS A 37 -4.39 -9.02 1.17
CA HIS A 37 -4.46 -7.60 1.55
C HIS A 37 -4.07 -7.42 3.01
N PHE A 38 -2.89 -6.85 3.25
CA PHE A 38 -2.41 -6.50 4.59
C PHE A 38 -3.09 -5.24 5.10
N ALA A 39 -3.38 -5.19 6.41
CA ALA A 39 -4.05 -4.09 7.10
C ALA A 39 -5.29 -3.61 6.33
N PRO A 40 -6.31 -4.48 6.12
CA PRO A 40 -7.37 -4.25 5.16
C PRO A 40 -8.17 -2.99 5.48
N GLU A 41 -8.16 -2.06 4.54
CA GLU A 41 -8.80 -0.76 4.67
C GLU A 41 -10.31 -0.88 4.44
N GLN A 42 -11.11 -0.32 5.36
CA GLN A 42 -12.58 -0.39 5.37
C GLN A 42 -13.26 -0.10 4.01
N PRO A 43 -12.83 0.91 3.22
CA PRO A 43 -13.44 1.21 1.93
C PRO A 43 -13.37 0.08 0.91
N PHE A 44 -12.34 -0.79 1.02
CA PHE A 44 -12.11 -1.90 0.10
C PHE A 44 -12.71 -3.22 0.60
N LEU A 45 -12.63 -3.48 1.91
CA LEU A 45 -12.92 -4.78 2.52
C LEU A 45 -14.22 -5.41 2.01
N LYS A 46 -15.35 -4.73 2.23
CA LYS A 46 -16.66 -5.23 1.80
C LYS A 46 -16.78 -5.37 0.28
N ARG A 47 -16.17 -4.45 -0.47
CA ARG A 47 -16.26 -4.42 -1.93
C ARG A 47 -15.45 -5.53 -2.56
N PHE A 48 -14.21 -5.74 -2.11
CA PHE A 48 -13.35 -6.79 -2.64
C PHE A 48 -13.87 -8.18 -2.26
N ARG A 49 -14.38 -8.37 -1.04
CA ARG A 49 -15.05 -9.63 -0.65
C ARG A 49 -16.28 -9.98 -1.50
N ALA A 50 -16.94 -8.99 -2.10
CA ALA A 50 -18.10 -9.22 -2.96
C ALA A 50 -17.74 -9.56 -4.41
N LEU A 51 -16.49 -9.43 -4.82
CA LEU A 51 -16.03 -9.74 -6.18
C LEU A 51 -15.85 -11.24 -6.36
N LYS A 52 -16.60 -11.82 -7.28
CA LYS A 52 -16.59 -13.28 -7.54
C LYS A 52 -15.32 -13.78 -8.24
N ASN A 53 -14.59 -12.89 -8.88
CA ASN A 53 -13.33 -13.20 -9.56
C ASN A 53 -12.13 -13.23 -8.61
N LEU A 54 -12.27 -12.78 -7.37
CA LEU A 54 -11.18 -12.75 -6.40
C LEU A 54 -11.30 -13.89 -5.38
N ASP A 55 -10.20 -14.63 -5.21
CA ASP A 55 -9.91 -15.38 -3.99
C ASP A 55 -9.22 -14.39 -3.01
N TYR A 56 -10.04 -13.65 -2.26
CA TYR A 56 -9.61 -12.49 -1.49
C TYR A 56 -9.44 -12.84 -0.02
N THR A 57 -8.21 -12.77 0.45
CA THR A 57 -7.81 -13.00 1.85
C THR A 57 -7.22 -11.72 2.44
N THR A 58 -7.55 -11.44 3.68
CA THR A 58 -7.01 -10.31 4.43
C THR A 58 -6.07 -10.77 5.52
N ALA A 59 -5.02 -9.98 5.80
CA ALA A 59 -4.07 -10.25 6.86
C ALA A 59 -3.77 -8.99 7.67
N ASP A 60 -3.55 -9.16 8.95
CA ASP A 60 -3.13 -8.09 9.86
C ASP A 60 -2.42 -8.73 11.05
N LEU A 61 -1.59 -7.96 11.76
CA LEU A 61 -0.89 -8.49 12.92
C LEU A 61 -1.88 -8.77 14.07
N ASP A 62 -2.79 -7.83 14.36
CA ASP A 62 -3.64 -7.86 15.55
C ASP A 62 -5.13 -7.62 15.27
N SER A 63 -5.51 -7.20 14.06
CA SER A 63 -6.88 -6.81 13.76
C SER A 63 -7.85 -8.00 13.75
N PRO A 64 -8.93 -7.98 14.55
CA PRO A 64 -9.90 -9.09 14.63
C PRO A 64 -10.79 -9.21 13.38
N ILE A 65 -10.73 -8.26 12.44
CA ILE A 65 -11.50 -8.30 11.19
C ILE A 65 -10.71 -8.92 10.02
N ALA A 66 -9.42 -9.19 10.22
CA ALA A 66 -8.59 -9.88 9.24
C ALA A 66 -8.86 -11.39 9.27
N ASP A 67 -8.73 -12.03 8.11
CA ASP A 67 -8.92 -13.47 7.98
C ASP A 67 -7.72 -14.25 8.56
N LEU A 68 -6.52 -13.65 8.49
CA LEU A 68 -5.26 -14.23 8.98
C LEU A 68 -4.53 -13.23 9.88
N HIS A 69 -3.88 -13.75 10.92
CA HIS A 69 -2.94 -12.99 11.74
C HIS A 69 -1.52 -13.27 11.25
N LEU A 70 -0.94 -12.31 10.52
CA LEU A 70 0.37 -12.45 9.88
C LEU A 70 1.23 -11.22 10.12
N ASP A 71 2.49 -11.47 10.50
CA ASP A 71 3.54 -10.47 10.44
C ASP A 71 4.07 -10.38 9.00
N VAL A 72 4.06 -9.19 8.42
CA VAL A 72 4.56 -8.97 7.05
C VAL A 72 6.06 -9.27 6.90
N THR A 73 6.81 -9.34 8.00
CA THR A 73 8.24 -9.72 8.03
C THR A 73 8.50 -11.22 8.15
N ALA A 74 7.44 -12.01 8.40
CA ALA A 74 7.52 -13.46 8.58
C ALA A 74 6.18 -14.10 8.17
N ILE A 75 5.86 -14.04 6.87
CA ILE A 75 4.56 -14.45 6.34
C ILE A 75 4.46 -15.99 6.33
N ASP A 76 3.62 -16.55 7.20
CA ASP A 76 3.35 -18.00 7.23
C ASP A 76 2.39 -18.38 6.09
N GLN A 77 2.88 -18.25 4.88
CA GLN A 77 2.22 -18.68 3.64
C GLN A 77 3.27 -19.26 2.69
N PRO A 78 2.93 -20.23 1.85
CA PRO A 78 3.86 -20.78 0.87
C PRO A 78 4.35 -19.73 -0.14
N SER A 79 5.52 -19.99 -0.73
CA SER A 79 6.00 -19.20 -1.88
C SER A 79 5.04 -19.33 -3.08
N ASP A 80 5.10 -18.37 -4.00
CA ASP A 80 4.37 -18.40 -5.28
C ASP A 80 2.85 -18.63 -5.11
N THR A 81 2.25 -18.00 -4.09
CA THR A 81 0.86 -18.26 -3.71
C THR A 81 -0.12 -17.22 -4.25
N TYR A 82 0.27 -15.96 -4.27
CA TYR A 82 -0.65 -14.85 -4.58
C TYR A 82 -0.36 -14.20 -5.92
N ASP A 83 -1.43 -13.89 -6.66
CA ASP A 83 -1.35 -13.11 -7.90
C ASP A 83 -1.17 -11.62 -7.59
N VAL A 84 -1.78 -11.16 -6.48
CA VAL A 84 -1.73 -9.76 -6.05
C VAL A 84 -1.51 -9.69 -4.54
N VAL A 85 -0.60 -8.80 -4.12
CA VAL A 85 -0.45 -8.39 -2.70
C VAL A 85 -0.73 -6.89 -2.60
N ILE A 86 -1.60 -6.50 -1.66
CA ILE A 86 -1.86 -5.10 -1.32
C ILE A 86 -1.33 -4.89 0.11
N CYS A 87 -0.39 -3.97 0.27
CA CYS A 87 0.22 -3.63 1.55
C CYS A 87 0.38 -2.10 1.62
N ASN A 88 -0.67 -1.44 2.08
CA ASN A 88 -0.76 0.01 2.12
C ASN A 88 -0.64 0.50 3.56
N HIS A 89 0.21 1.50 3.79
CA HIS A 89 0.38 2.13 5.10
C HIS A 89 0.71 1.13 6.22
N VAL A 90 1.65 0.22 5.93
CA VAL A 90 2.17 -0.79 6.86
C VAL A 90 3.68 -0.63 7.03
N LEU A 91 4.41 -0.42 5.93
CA LEU A 91 5.87 -0.49 5.90
C LEU A 91 6.57 0.62 6.72
N GLU A 92 5.89 1.73 6.95
CA GLU A 92 6.35 2.80 7.84
C GLU A 92 6.35 2.42 9.33
N HIS A 93 5.58 1.39 9.70
CA HIS A 93 5.48 0.87 11.07
C HIS A 93 6.41 -0.34 11.32
N VAL A 94 6.89 -0.98 10.27
CA VAL A 94 7.64 -2.23 10.34
C VAL A 94 9.11 -1.98 10.66
N SER A 95 9.66 -2.61 11.69
CA SER A 95 11.06 -2.41 12.09
C SER A 95 12.07 -2.79 11.00
N ASP A 96 11.81 -3.86 10.24
CA ASP A 96 12.67 -4.36 9.15
C ASP A 96 11.88 -4.43 7.82
N ALA A 97 11.86 -3.31 7.10
CA ALA A 97 11.19 -3.23 5.81
C ALA A 97 11.82 -4.17 4.75
N ASN A 98 13.12 -4.45 4.84
CA ASN A 98 13.78 -5.34 3.88
C ASN A 98 13.28 -6.78 4.01
N LYS A 99 13.03 -7.26 5.25
CA LYS A 99 12.37 -8.55 5.46
C LYS A 99 10.95 -8.55 4.90
N ALA A 100 10.17 -7.50 5.15
CA ALA A 100 8.82 -7.40 4.59
C ALA A 100 8.84 -7.45 3.05
N PHE A 101 9.75 -6.72 2.40
CA PHE A 101 9.92 -6.78 0.95
C PHE A 101 10.31 -8.18 0.45
N ALA A 102 11.22 -8.86 1.16
CA ALA A 102 11.63 -10.22 0.80
C ALA A 102 10.47 -11.22 0.91
N GLU A 103 9.67 -11.15 1.97
CA GLU A 103 8.50 -12.00 2.18
C GLU A 103 7.40 -11.72 1.15
N ILE A 104 7.09 -10.45 0.86
CA ILE A 104 6.13 -10.07 -0.19
C ILE A 104 6.56 -10.65 -1.55
N LYS A 105 7.85 -10.54 -1.90
CA LYS A 105 8.37 -11.14 -3.13
C LYS A 105 8.24 -12.66 -3.14
N ARG A 106 8.54 -13.30 -2.01
CA ARG A 106 8.50 -14.76 -1.90
C ARG A 106 7.12 -15.34 -2.14
N ILE A 107 6.08 -14.68 -1.61
CA ILE A 107 4.70 -15.16 -1.73
C ILE A 107 4.02 -14.80 -3.05
N LEU A 108 4.59 -13.85 -3.82
CA LEU A 108 4.07 -13.51 -5.15
C LEU A 108 4.40 -14.61 -6.15
N LYS A 109 3.40 -15.00 -6.95
CA LYS A 109 3.59 -15.88 -8.10
C LYS A 109 4.46 -15.22 -9.18
N PRO A 110 5.13 -16.00 -10.04
CA PRO A 110 5.67 -15.49 -11.30
C PRO A 110 4.59 -14.74 -12.09
N GLY A 111 4.86 -13.48 -12.46
CA GLY A 111 3.89 -12.59 -13.11
C GLY A 111 2.93 -11.85 -12.15
N GLY A 112 2.95 -12.20 -10.86
CA GLY A 112 2.20 -11.49 -9.83
C GLY A 112 2.77 -10.09 -9.54
N TRP A 113 2.00 -9.29 -8.82
CA TRP A 113 2.38 -7.91 -8.49
C TRP A 113 1.85 -7.47 -7.12
N ALA A 114 2.52 -6.48 -6.56
CA ALA A 114 2.09 -5.85 -5.32
C ALA A 114 1.81 -4.36 -5.51
N ILE A 115 0.89 -3.82 -4.72
CA ILE A 115 0.73 -2.40 -4.45
C ILE A 115 1.31 -2.12 -3.08
N LEU A 116 2.32 -1.26 -3.03
CA LEU A 116 3.04 -0.90 -1.81
C LEU A 116 2.96 0.63 -1.64
N LEU A 117 1.92 1.11 -0.95
CA LEU A 117 1.74 2.53 -0.71
C LEU A 117 2.14 2.88 0.72
N VAL A 118 2.82 4.00 0.86
CA VAL A 118 3.26 4.59 2.13
C VAL A 118 3.07 6.10 2.08
N PRO A 119 3.01 6.80 3.22
CA PRO A 119 3.09 8.26 3.23
C PRO A 119 4.45 8.71 2.70
N ILE A 120 4.47 9.51 1.64
CA ILE A 120 5.68 10.06 1.05
C ILE A 120 5.85 11.52 1.46
N ASN A 121 7.03 11.86 1.99
CA ASN A 121 7.47 13.25 2.08
C ASN A 121 8.31 13.59 0.83
N PRO A 122 7.77 14.35 -0.15
CA PRO A 122 8.46 14.60 -1.41
C PRO A 122 9.63 15.60 -1.30
N ASP A 123 9.83 16.19 -0.12
CA ASP A 123 10.86 17.20 0.10
C ASP A 123 12.19 16.63 0.62
N VAL A 124 12.18 15.37 1.07
CA VAL A 124 13.34 14.69 1.64
C VAL A 124 13.56 13.32 1.00
N ASP A 125 14.72 12.73 1.23
CA ASP A 125 14.97 11.31 0.96
C ASP A 125 14.48 10.46 2.14
N THR A 126 14.30 9.16 1.91
CA THR A 126 13.90 8.20 2.94
C THR A 126 14.90 8.21 4.09
N PHE A 127 14.37 8.33 5.30
CA PHE A 127 15.15 8.41 6.53
C PHE A 127 14.59 7.47 7.59
N GLU A 128 15.48 6.74 8.25
CA GLU A 128 15.17 5.93 9.43
C GLU A 128 16.31 6.04 10.47
N ASP A 129 15.94 6.01 11.72
CA ASP A 129 16.87 5.96 12.83
C ASP A 129 16.33 5.02 13.92
N PRO A 130 16.88 3.80 14.03
CA PRO A 130 16.43 2.82 15.03
C PRO A 130 16.62 3.25 16.48
N SER A 131 17.47 4.25 16.74
CA SER A 131 17.67 4.79 18.09
C SER A 131 16.50 5.65 18.58
N VAL A 132 15.65 6.13 17.67
CA VAL A 132 14.48 6.95 17.98
C VAL A 132 13.35 6.04 18.47
N THR A 133 13.16 6.00 19.79
CA THR A 133 12.14 5.18 20.46
C THR A 133 11.04 6.00 21.12
N ASP A 134 11.28 7.28 21.42
CA ASP A 134 10.29 8.18 22.00
C ASP A 134 9.17 8.50 20.99
N PRO A 135 7.87 8.31 21.36
CA PRO A 135 6.76 8.53 20.44
C PRO A 135 6.63 9.97 19.91
N LYS A 136 6.97 10.98 20.74
CA LYS A 136 6.91 12.39 20.30
C LYS A 136 8.03 12.71 19.32
N GLU A 137 9.19 12.12 19.53
CA GLU A 137 10.31 12.28 18.61
C GLU A 137 10.04 11.55 17.29
N ARG A 138 9.40 10.37 17.31
CA ARG A 138 8.91 9.69 16.09
C ARG A 138 7.91 10.56 15.33
N GLU A 139 6.92 11.13 16.03
CA GLU A 139 5.94 12.03 15.41
C GLU A 139 6.63 13.24 14.74
N ARG A 140 7.63 13.83 15.42
CA ARG A 140 8.40 14.96 14.90
C ARG A 140 9.23 14.60 13.66
N LEU A 141 9.89 13.44 13.67
CA LEU A 141 10.83 13.02 12.62
C LEU A 141 10.16 12.24 11.48
N PHE A 142 9.19 11.39 11.80
CA PHE A 142 8.58 10.46 10.86
C PHE A 142 7.11 10.74 10.56
N GLY A 143 6.53 11.76 11.21
CA GLY A 143 5.18 12.26 10.94
C GLY A 143 4.06 11.60 11.75
N GLN A 144 4.36 10.49 12.50
CA GLN A 144 3.41 9.83 13.40
C GLN A 144 4.15 9.14 14.56
N TYR A 145 3.50 9.01 15.70
CA TYR A 145 4.11 8.52 16.96
C TYR A 145 4.61 7.06 16.90
N ASP A 146 4.07 6.25 16.01
CA ASP A 146 4.38 4.82 15.83
C ASP A 146 5.11 4.52 14.50
N HIS A 147 5.40 5.54 13.69
CA HIS A 147 6.28 5.38 12.55
C HIS A 147 7.73 5.16 13.01
N VAL A 148 8.45 4.27 12.34
CA VAL A 148 9.87 3.99 12.59
C VAL A 148 10.78 4.52 11.48
N ARG A 149 10.17 5.05 10.41
CA ARG A 149 10.83 5.73 9.28
C ARG A 149 9.90 6.72 8.60
N GLN A 150 10.50 7.65 7.87
CA GLN A 150 9.83 8.50 6.91
C GLN A 150 10.29 8.12 5.50
N PHE A 151 9.37 7.69 4.65
CA PHE A 151 9.66 7.48 3.23
C PHE A 151 9.69 8.82 2.49
N GLY A 152 10.66 8.96 1.59
CA GLY A 152 10.92 10.18 0.83
C GLY A 152 10.72 10.03 -0.68
N ARG A 153 11.17 11.04 -1.41
CA ARG A 153 11.08 11.11 -2.87
C ARG A 153 11.81 9.96 -3.59
N ASP A 154 12.74 9.30 -2.91
CA ASP A 154 13.52 8.16 -3.39
C ASP A 154 12.83 6.80 -3.16
N TYR A 155 11.56 6.77 -2.74
CA TYR A 155 10.87 5.52 -2.39
C TYR A 155 10.86 4.49 -3.53
N ALA A 156 10.71 4.92 -4.78
CA ALA A 156 10.82 4.02 -5.92
C ALA A 156 12.19 3.33 -6.01
N GLU A 157 13.28 4.04 -5.67
CA GLU A 157 14.63 3.47 -5.62
C GLU A 157 14.80 2.51 -4.44
N VAL A 158 14.18 2.79 -3.29
CA VAL A 158 14.12 1.85 -2.15
C VAL A 158 13.50 0.52 -2.59
N LEU A 159 12.37 0.56 -3.29
CA LEU A 159 11.70 -0.63 -3.80
C LEU A 159 12.54 -1.38 -4.87
N ARG A 160 13.20 -0.64 -5.77
CA ARG A 160 14.10 -1.24 -6.79
C ARG A 160 15.31 -1.92 -6.13
N LYS A 161 15.93 -1.28 -5.13
CA LYS A 161 17.01 -1.88 -4.34
C LYS A 161 16.58 -3.14 -3.58
N ALA A 162 15.32 -3.20 -3.17
CA ALA A 162 14.71 -4.41 -2.60
C ALA A 162 14.48 -5.53 -3.64
N GLY A 163 14.74 -5.27 -4.94
CA GLY A 163 14.67 -6.25 -6.03
C GLY A 163 13.29 -6.34 -6.69
N PHE A 164 12.49 -5.30 -6.63
CA PHE A 164 11.26 -5.20 -7.42
C PHE A 164 11.50 -4.50 -8.76
N LYS A 165 10.77 -4.92 -9.77
CA LYS A 165 10.51 -4.11 -10.96
C LYS A 165 9.38 -3.14 -10.63
N VAL A 166 9.69 -1.84 -10.49
CA VAL A 166 8.76 -0.81 -10.02
C VAL A 166 8.19 -0.01 -11.18
N THR A 167 6.87 0.07 -11.25
CA THR A 167 6.14 1.01 -12.11
C THR A 167 5.56 2.10 -11.21
N GLU A 168 5.98 3.33 -11.46
CA GLU A 168 5.42 4.55 -10.85
C GLU A 168 4.27 5.03 -11.72
N ASP A 169 3.05 4.61 -11.42
CA ASP A 169 1.90 5.00 -12.21
C ASP A 169 1.40 6.38 -11.78
N ARG A 170 1.22 7.24 -12.76
CA ARG A 170 0.84 8.63 -12.60
C ARG A 170 -0.59 8.92 -13.07
N ILE A 171 -1.49 7.94 -12.94
CA ILE A 171 -2.91 8.08 -13.31
C ILE A 171 -3.55 9.35 -12.75
N TYR A 172 -3.14 9.80 -11.58
CA TYR A 172 -3.60 11.07 -11.01
C TYR A 172 -3.50 12.23 -12.00
N TYR A 173 -2.40 12.33 -12.72
CA TYR A 173 -2.15 13.43 -13.67
C TYR A 173 -2.86 13.23 -15.01
N GLU A 174 -3.33 12.03 -15.32
CA GLU A 174 -4.14 11.74 -16.50
C GLU A 174 -5.62 12.14 -16.32
N ILE A 175 -6.07 12.26 -15.06
CA ILE A 175 -7.45 12.61 -14.73
C ILE A 175 -7.64 14.14 -14.82
N PRO A 176 -8.72 14.64 -15.47
CA PRO A 176 -9.01 16.07 -15.55
C PRO A 176 -9.10 16.75 -14.17
N ASN A 177 -8.58 17.99 -14.07
CA ASN A 177 -8.54 18.74 -12.80
C ASN A 177 -9.90 18.79 -12.09
N GLU A 178 -10.95 19.13 -12.80
CA GLU A 178 -12.31 19.21 -12.25
C GLU A 178 -12.73 17.88 -11.58
N GLN A 179 -12.37 16.76 -12.19
CA GLN A 179 -12.67 15.44 -11.62
C GLN A 179 -11.78 15.13 -10.41
N ARG A 180 -10.50 15.51 -10.46
CA ARG A 180 -9.58 15.35 -9.30
C ARG A 180 -10.08 16.10 -8.08
N GLU A 181 -10.47 17.36 -8.27
CA GLU A 181 -11.02 18.22 -7.22
C GLU A 181 -12.34 17.67 -6.68
N ARG A 182 -13.29 17.33 -7.56
CA ARG A 182 -14.59 16.77 -7.17
C ARG A 182 -14.47 15.48 -6.37
N MET A 183 -13.51 14.63 -6.71
CA MET A 183 -13.29 13.33 -6.06
C MET A 183 -12.28 13.40 -4.92
N HIS A 184 -11.58 14.51 -4.74
CA HIS A 184 -10.48 14.63 -3.78
C HIS A 184 -9.53 13.42 -3.88
N LEU A 185 -8.84 13.26 -5.04
CA LEU A 185 -8.20 11.97 -5.38
C LEU A 185 -6.86 11.73 -4.69
N ALA A 186 -6.09 12.76 -4.39
CA ALA A 186 -4.81 12.62 -3.73
C ALA A 186 -4.45 13.90 -2.98
N ARG A 187 -3.47 13.79 -2.12
CA ARG A 187 -2.75 14.91 -1.52
C ARG A 187 -1.30 14.87 -1.97
N ARG A 188 -0.55 15.95 -1.75
CA ARG A 188 0.87 16.03 -2.05
C ARG A 188 1.63 14.84 -1.44
N GLY A 189 2.38 14.14 -2.28
CA GLY A 189 3.13 12.94 -1.92
C GLY A 189 2.35 11.62 -2.09
N GLU A 190 1.05 11.67 -2.44
CA GLU A 190 0.22 10.47 -2.63
C GLU A 190 -0.34 10.36 -4.07
N GLU A 191 0.25 11.08 -5.03
CA GLU A 191 -0.23 11.12 -6.41
C GLU A 191 0.25 9.96 -7.27
N ILE A 192 1.19 9.15 -6.76
CA ILE A 192 1.81 8.04 -7.48
C ILE A 192 1.36 6.72 -6.89
N ILE A 193 0.98 5.79 -7.77
CA ILE A 193 0.74 4.39 -7.39
C ILE A 193 2.01 3.59 -7.70
N TYR A 194 2.56 2.96 -6.68
CA TYR A 194 3.74 2.09 -6.80
C TYR A 194 3.30 0.64 -7.01
N ARG A 195 3.36 0.17 -8.27
CA ARG A 195 3.15 -1.23 -8.63
C ARG A 195 4.50 -1.92 -8.73
N CYS A 196 4.64 -2.96 -7.92
CA CYS A 196 5.87 -3.73 -7.78
C CYS A 196 5.66 -5.14 -8.34
N ALA A 197 6.47 -5.58 -9.28
CA ALA A 197 6.46 -6.94 -9.83
C ALA A 197 7.80 -7.64 -9.54
N LEU A 198 7.84 -8.96 -9.70
CA LEU A 198 9.10 -9.70 -9.67
C LEU A 198 9.97 -9.29 -10.87
N SER A 199 11.29 -9.25 -10.65
CA SER A 199 12.30 -8.92 -11.67
C SER A 199 12.47 -10.07 -12.66
#